data_267916ae72b210b83d921afcda69f554
#
_entry.id   267916ae72b210b83d921afcda69f554
#
_cell.length_a   1.000
_cell.length_b   1.000
_cell.length_c   1.000
_cell.angle_alpha   90.00
_cell.angle_beta   90.00
_cell.angle_gamma   90.00
#
_symmetry.space_group_name_H-M   'P 1'
#
loop_
_entity.id
_entity.type
_entity.pdbx_description
1 polymer ?
#
loop_
_entity_poly.entity_id
_entity_poly.type
_entity_poly.pdbx_seq_one_letter_code
_entity_poly.pdbx_strand_id
1 'polypeptide(L)'
;DIEMENTHSLDLIQMGVIPDDTVMNQLEGTVRAVILSHGHLDHIGAVPKLVHRYNAPIIGTPYTIELVKQQIEGEKKFGVNNKLIALKCGQRYNISNTLGMEFVRTQHSIIDTATVALYTPKGAIVYALDFKLDRNPVLGEPPDFAKLKKIGKEGVLCLITESTNVNKKGRCPSEQIAKNMVRDVITSYEDDKNAIIVSTFASHIARVKTIAECAHEIGRKPLLLGRSMERYCVTAEQMKMVRFPDTTSVFGNRRVVERTLRRLIKSGKEQYVPIVTGHQGEPGSILTRIAQNDTPYKIERGDKVMISAQLIPNDMNRAQRYRMFTMLKSQGARIFDELHVSGHAYCEDHYEMVHLLNPQFIISAHGGIDLTSEYLGLATELGYTLNKDFFLMANGQRQKLA
;
A
#
# COMPACT_ATOMS: atom_id res chain seq x y z
N ASP A 1 -9.17 10.39 -6.39
CA ASP A 1 -10.23 10.63 -7.37
C ASP A 1 -10.01 11.98 -8.04
N ILE A 2 -10.21 12.06 -9.37
CA ILE A 2 -9.98 13.27 -10.18
C ILE A 2 -10.82 14.47 -9.71
N GLU A 3 -12.01 14.22 -9.16
CA GLU A 3 -12.87 15.26 -8.60
C GLU A 3 -12.30 15.90 -7.33
N MET A 4 -11.47 15.19 -6.57
CA MET A 4 -10.86 15.69 -5.33
C MET A 4 -9.57 16.48 -5.56
N GLU A 5 -8.93 16.37 -6.72
CA GLU A 5 -7.69 17.12 -7.04
C GLU A 5 -7.90 18.64 -6.99
N ASN A 6 -9.11 19.11 -7.28
CA ASN A 6 -9.47 20.54 -7.29
C ASN A 6 -10.21 21.02 -6.04
N THR A 7 -10.53 20.11 -5.10
CA THR A 7 -11.27 20.45 -3.88
C THR A 7 -10.34 21.15 -2.88
N HIS A 8 -10.85 22.16 -2.19
CA HIS A 8 -10.08 22.90 -1.18
C HIS A 8 -9.76 22.00 0.00
N SER A 9 -8.57 22.20 0.62
CA SER A 9 -8.12 21.34 1.75
C SER A 9 -9.11 21.34 2.93
N LEU A 10 -9.75 22.46 3.23
CA LEU A 10 -10.75 22.55 4.30
C LEU A 10 -11.97 21.67 4.02
N ASP A 11 -12.45 21.65 2.77
CA ASP A 11 -13.60 20.82 2.39
C ASP A 11 -13.23 19.33 2.51
N LEU A 12 -12.00 18.95 2.10
CA LEU A 12 -11.49 17.57 2.26
C LEU A 12 -11.35 17.15 3.72
N ILE A 13 -10.96 18.07 4.60
CA ILE A 13 -10.93 17.85 6.06
C ILE A 13 -12.36 17.62 6.58
N GLN A 14 -13.31 18.49 6.24
CA GLN A 14 -14.70 18.38 6.66
C GLN A 14 -15.37 17.08 6.17
N MET A 15 -15.00 16.62 4.99
CA MET A 15 -15.46 15.35 4.41
C MET A 15 -14.75 14.13 5.03
N GLY A 16 -13.75 14.33 5.90
CA GLY A 16 -12.94 13.24 6.47
C GLY A 16 -12.02 12.53 5.47
N VAL A 17 -11.69 13.18 4.34
CA VAL A 17 -10.85 12.60 3.28
C VAL A 17 -9.37 12.74 3.59
N ILE A 18 -8.97 13.82 4.25
CA ILE A 18 -7.61 14.07 4.73
C ILE A 18 -7.63 14.39 6.22
N PRO A 19 -6.50 14.19 6.93
CA PRO A 19 -6.42 14.46 8.37
C PRO A 19 -6.78 15.90 8.74
N ASP A 20 -7.51 16.06 9.85
CA ASP A 20 -7.68 17.35 10.49
C ASP A 20 -6.45 17.65 11.36
N ASP A 21 -5.54 18.46 10.84
CA ASP A 21 -4.33 18.88 11.52
C ASP A 21 -4.51 20.14 12.39
N THR A 22 -5.73 20.68 12.49
CA THR A 22 -6.01 21.86 13.33
C THR A 22 -5.78 21.58 14.82
N VAL A 23 -5.85 20.33 15.23
CA VAL A 23 -5.48 19.88 16.58
C VAL A 23 -4.04 20.30 16.96
N MET A 24 -3.15 20.44 15.97
CA MET A 24 -1.76 20.88 16.18
C MET A 24 -1.70 22.33 16.72
N ASN A 25 -2.69 23.17 16.41
CA ASN A 25 -2.76 24.55 16.90
C ASN A 25 -2.98 24.63 18.44
N GLN A 26 -3.45 23.54 19.04
CA GLN A 26 -3.68 23.43 20.49
C GLN A 26 -2.47 22.86 21.24
N LEU A 27 -1.41 22.47 20.52
CA LEU A 27 -0.19 21.89 21.09
C LEU A 27 0.85 22.99 21.30
N GLU A 28 1.49 22.97 22.46
CA GLU A 28 2.70 23.75 22.70
C GLU A 28 3.87 23.11 21.94
N GLY A 29 4.75 23.94 21.40
CA GLY A 29 5.95 23.51 20.68
C GLY A 29 5.87 23.70 19.17
N THR A 30 6.75 23.03 18.45
CA THR A 30 6.86 23.13 16.98
C THR A 30 6.99 21.75 16.35
N VAL A 31 6.39 21.57 15.17
CA VAL A 31 6.61 20.37 14.34
C VAL A 31 8.06 20.35 13.88
N ARG A 32 8.80 19.30 14.23
CA ARG A 32 10.23 19.15 13.92
C ARG A 32 10.49 18.29 12.69
N ALA A 33 9.56 17.38 12.37
CA ALA A 33 9.63 16.53 11.18
C ALA A 33 8.24 16.00 10.84
N VAL A 34 8.01 15.73 9.55
CA VAL A 34 6.91 14.89 9.05
C VAL A 34 7.53 13.58 8.61
N ILE A 35 7.17 12.48 9.24
CA ILE A 35 7.79 11.16 9.02
C ILE A 35 6.79 10.25 8.34
N LEU A 36 7.20 9.62 7.23
CA LEU A 36 6.37 8.79 6.38
C LEU A 36 6.91 7.36 6.36
N SER A 37 6.09 6.40 6.75
CA SER A 37 6.47 4.98 6.85
C SER A 37 6.59 4.30 5.49
N HIS A 38 5.69 4.62 4.55
CA HIS A 38 5.66 4.02 3.21
C HIS A 38 4.83 4.87 2.23
N GLY A 39 4.84 4.48 0.95
CA GLY A 39 4.33 5.29 -0.16
C GLY A 39 2.88 5.04 -0.58
N HIS A 40 2.02 4.42 0.22
CA HIS A 40 0.59 4.32 -0.08
C HIS A 40 -0.13 5.66 0.05
N LEU A 41 -1.19 5.84 -0.73
CA LEU A 41 -1.89 7.13 -0.82
C LEU A 41 -2.56 7.56 0.49
N ASP A 42 -3.05 6.65 1.29
CA ASP A 42 -3.63 6.90 2.61
C ASP A 42 -2.59 7.39 3.64
N HIS A 43 -1.29 7.19 3.37
CA HIS A 43 -0.19 7.69 4.19
C HIS A 43 0.49 8.94 3.60
N ILE A 44 0.54 9.09 2.27
CA ILE A 44 1.23 10.22 1.65
C ILE A 44 0.32 11.17 0.88
N GLY A 45 -0.95 10.82 0.62
CA GLY A 45 -1.84 11.58 -0.26
C GLY A 45 -2.18 12.98 0.25
N ALA A 46 -2.20 13.18 1.57
CA ALA A 46 -2.44 14.49 2.17
C ALA A 46 -1.18 15.38 2.25
N VAL A 47 0.02 14.82 2.03
CA VAL A 47 1.29 15.52 2.18
C VAL A 47 1.32 16.84 1.40
N PRO A 48 1.02 16.92 0.09
CA PRO A 48 1.05 18.19 -0.64
C PRO A 48 0.07 19.24 -0.08
N LYS A 49 -1.03 18.79 0.51
CA LYS A 49 -2.13 19.66 0.97
C LYS A 49 -1.94 20.22 2.38
N LEU A 50 -1.09 19.58 3.19
CA LEU A 50 -0.96 19.91 4.62
C LEU A 50 0.44 20.40 5.01
N VAL A 51 1.52 19.80 4.45
CA VAL A 51 2.87 19.99 4.99
C VAL A 51 3.43 21.40 4.80
N HIS A 52 2.94 22.16 3.82
CA HIS A 52 3.36 23.55 3.63
C HIS A 52 3.07 24.45 4.83
N ARG A 53 2.18 24.02 5.74
CA ARG A 53 1.85 24.72 7.01
C ARG A 53 2.96 24.61 8.05
N TYR A 54 3.90 23.65 7.87
CA TYR A 54 4.95 23.36 8.85
C TYR A 54 6.33 23.65 8.25
N ASN A 55 7.14 24.40 8.98
CA ASN A 55 8.55 24.59 8.63
C ASN A 55 9.40 23.40 9.12
N ALA A 56 9.12 22.21 8.57
CA ALA A 56 9.73 20.97 9.00
C ALA A 56 10.11 20.10 7.79
N PRO A 57 11.20 19.31 7.86
CA PRO A 57 11.55 18.37 6.80
C PRO A 57 10.53 17.23 6.70
N ILE A 58 10.37 16.69 5.49
CA ILE A 58 9.63 15.46 5.22
C ILE A 58 10.65 14.34 5.11
N ILE A 59 10.53 13.33 5.98
CA ILE A 59 11.47 12.21 6.07
C ILE A 59 10.73 10.92 5.70
N GLY A 60 11.28 10.16 4.79
CA GLY A 60 10.72 8.87 4.37
C GLY A 60 11.80 7.96 3.82
N THR A 61 11.45 6.72 3.53
CA THR A 61 12.33 5.82 2.79
C THR A 61 12.54 6.32 1.37
N PRO A 62 13.61 5.92 0.66
CA PRO A 62 13.93 6.45 -0.66
C PRO A 62 12.78 6.39 -1.66
N TYR A 63 12.09 5.25 -1.75
CA TYR A 63 10.95 5.09 -2.66
C TYR A 63 9.75 5.96 -2.26
N THR A 64 9.45 6.04 -0.97
CA THR A 64 8.39 6.90 -0.42
C THR A 64 8.65 8.37 -0.75
N ILE A 65 9.87 8.85 -0.56
CA ILE A 65 10.23 10.24 -0.86
C ILE A 65 10.13 10.55 -2.36
N GLU A 66 10.52 9.62 -3.24
CA GLU A 66 10.38 9.84 -4.68
C GLU A 66 8.90 9.92 -5.10
N LEU A 67 8.03 9.09 -4.51
CA LEU A 67 6.58 9.19 -4.75
C LEU A 67 5.99 10.51 -4.23
N VAL A 68 6.42 10.96 -3.06
CA VAL A 68 6.00 12.24 -2.47
C VAL A 68 6.46 13.41 -3.34
N LYS A 69 7.70 13.39 -3.83
CA LYS A 69 8.22 14.40 -4.75
C LYS A 69 7.35 14.52 -5.99
N GLN A 70 6.99 13.40 -6.62
CA GLN A 70 6.11 13.37 -7.78
C GLN A 70 4.69 13.91 -7.46
N GLN A 71 4.17 13.65 -6.26
CA GLN A 71 2.89 14.24 -5.84
C GLN A 71 2.98 15.75 -5.65
N ILE A 72 4.03 16.24 -4.99
CA ILE A 72 4.25 17.69 -4.81
C ILE A 72 4.41 18.37 -6.18
N GLU A 73 5.15 17.77 -7.11
CA GLU A 73 5.30 18.26 -8.49
C GLU A 73 3.95 18.29 -9.25
N GLY A 74 3.07 17.34 -9.00
CA GLY A 74 1.71 17.29 -9.55
C GLY A 74 0.77 18.33 -8.95
N GLU A 75 0.99 18.74 -7.70
CA GLU A 75 0.13 19.64 -6.94
C GLU A 75 0.83 20.96 -6.56
N LYS A 76 1.56 21.56 -7.49
CA LYS A 76 2.37 22.79 -7.31
C LYS A 76 1.62 23.98 -6.70
N LYS A 77 0.30 24.00 -6.85
CA LYS A 77 -0.57 25.05 -6.29
C LYS A 77 -0.46 25.23 -4.76
N PHE A 78 -0.04 24.19 -4.04
CA PHE A 78 0.14 24.26 -2.59
C PHE A 78 1.49 24.83 -2.14
N GLY A 79 2.44 25.07 -3.05
CA GLY A 79 3.70 25.75 -2.74
C GLY A 79 4.59 25.03 -1.74
N VAL A 80 4.59 23.70 -1.73
CA VAL A 80 5.40 22.90 -0.80
C VAL A 80 6.88 23.08 -1.09
N ASN A 81 7.60 23.67 -0.13
CA ASN A 81 9.05 23.91 -0.20
C ASN A 81 9.83 23.19 0.91
N ASN A 82 9.17 22.25 1.60
CA ASN A 82 9.77 21.49 2.67
C ASN A 82 10.94 20.64 2.17
N LYS A 83 12.02 20.57 2.96
CA LYS A 83 13.16 19.73 2.66
C LYS A 83 12.74 18.25 2.64
N LEU A 84 13.00 17.55 1.54
CA LEU A 84 12.79 16.11 1.41
C LEU A 84 14.07 15.38 1.84
N ILE A 85 13.93 14.41 2.74
CA ILE A 85 15.04 13.60 3.27
C ILE A 85 14.71 12.12 3.03
N ALA A 86 15.47 11.49 2.15
CA ALA A 86 15.44 10.05 1.94
C ALA A 86 16.39 9.37 2.94
N LEU A 87 15.85 8.51 3.81
CA LEU A 87 16.61 7.81 4.83
C LEU A 87 16.46 6.29 4.63
N LYS A 88 17.53 5.58 4.39
CA LYS A 88 17.52 4.12 4.26
C LYS A 88 17.26 3.45 5.61
N CYS A 89 16.60 2.29 5.58
CA CYS A 89 16.44 1.47 6.79
C CYS A 89 17.79 1.19 7.46
N GLY A 90 17.81 1.26 8.80
CA GLY A 90 19.00 1.10 9.62
C GLY A 90 19.85 2.37 9.78
N GLN A 91 19.59 3.43 9.02
CA GLN A 91 20.26 4.73 9.21
C GLN A 91 19.58 5.53 10.32
N ARG A 92 20.36 6.01 11.27
CA ARG A 92 19.87 6.89 12.33
C ARG A 92 19.92 8.35 11.87
N TYR A 93 18.87 9.09 12.19
CA TYR A 93 18.76 10.53 11.94
C TYR A 93 18.40 11.26 13.23
N ASN A 94 19.13 12.32 13.55
CA ASN A 94 18.85 13.17 14.72
C ASN A 94 17.91 14.32 14.31
N ILE A 95 16.68 14.27 14.80
CA ILE A 95 15.68 15.33 14.58
C ILE A 95 16.03 16.55 15.44
N SER A 96 16.52 16.31 16.67
CA SER A 96 16.99 17.33 17.60
C SER A 96 18.07 16.74 18.51
N ASN A 97 18.55 17.52 19.49
CA ASN A 97 19.51 17.03 20.48
C ASN A 97 18.98 15.89 21.36
N THR A 98 17.64 15.78 21.49
CA THR A 98 16.98 14.81 22.37
C THR A 98 16.12 13.79 21.61
N LEU A 99 15.88 14.01 20.31
CA LEU A 99 15.03 13.16 19.49
C LEU A 99 15.84 12.60 18.33
N GLY A 100 15.91 11.27 18.27
CA GLY A 100 16.46 10.54 17.14
C GLY A 100 15.43 9.64 16.52
N MET A 101 15.64 9.25 15.25
CA MET A 101 14.79 8.27 14.59
C MET A 101 15.61 7.33 13.72
N GLU A 102 15.05 6.20 13.40
CA GLU A 102 15.48 5.33 12.31
C GLU A 102 14.29 4.59 11.71
N PHE A 103 14.44 4.17 10.46
CA PHE A 103 13.53 3.24 9.82
C PHE A 103 14.01 1.80 10.03
N VAL A 104 13.09 0.93 10.43
CA VAL A 104 13.34 -0.52 10.56
C VAL A 104 12.58 -1.22 9.44
N ARG A 105 13.30 -1.99 8.63
CA ARG A 105 12.69 -2.69 7.49
C ARG A 105 11.61 -3.66 7.94
N THR A 106 10.43 -3.50 7.36
CA THR A 106 9.29 -4.41 7.41
C THR A 106 8.77 -4.65 6.00
N GLN A 107 7.78 -5.50 5.84
CA GLN A 107 7.13 -5.78 4.56
C GLN A 107 5.72 -5.23 4.56
N HIS A 108 5.22 -4.89 3.39
CA HIS A 108 3.82 -4.56 3.13
C HIS A 108 3.52 -4.77 1.64
N SER A 109 2.34 -4.40 1.16
CA SER A 109 1.96 -4.48 -0.26
C SER A 109 2.58 -3.39 -1.15
N ILE A 110 3.51 -2.62 -0.62
CA ILE A 110 4.37 -1.69 -1.37
C ILE A 110 5.83 -1.86 -0.94
N ILE A 111 6.75 -1.67 -1.87
CA ILE A 111 8.19 -1.79 -1.58
C ILE A 111 8.68 -0.64 -0.69
N ASP A 112 9.81 -0.89 -0.02
CA ASP A 112 10.51 0.09 0.83
C ASP A 112 9.65 0.58 2.03
N THR A 113 8.74 -0.28 2.50
CA THR A 113 7.97 -0.05 3.72
C THR A 113 8.84 -0.19 4.96
N ALA A 114 8.62 0.68 5.94
CA ALA A 114 9.36 0.65 7.18
C ALA A 114 8.51 0.96 8.41
N THR A 115 8.80 0.28 9.50
CA THR A 115 8.43 0.68 10.86
C THR A 115 9.30 1.84 11.29
N VAL A 116 8.74 2.85 11.95
CA VAL A 116 9.47 4.02 12.47
C VAL A 116 9.79 3.81 13.94
N ALA A 117 11.06 3.88 14.30
CA ALA A 117 11.49 3.96 15.70
C ALA A 117 11.91 5.40 16.02
N LEU A 118 11.17 6.05 16.90
CA LEU A 118 11.46 7.41 17.40
C LEU A 118 12.04 7.30 18.82
N TYR A 119 13.30 7.67 18.97
CA TYR A 119 14.02 7.62 20.24
C TYR A 119 13.81 8.92 21.03
N THR A 120 13.32 8.77 22.25
CA THR A 120 13.11 9.87 23.19
C THR A 120 13.90 9.62 24.48
N PRO A 121 14.08 10.63 25.35
CA PRO A 121 14.73 10.43 26.66
C PRO A 121 14.01 9.43 27.59
N LYS A 122 12.74 9.13 27.32
CA LYS A 122 11.90 8.20 28.11
C LYS A 122 11.81 6.79 27.53
N GLY A 123 12.41 6.54 26.38
CA GLY A 123 12.34 5.28 25.63
C GLY A 123 11.91 5.47 24.18
N ALA A 124 11.91 4.39 23.43
CA ALA A 124 11.52 4.44 22.04
C ALA A 124 10.00 4.43 21.87
N ILE A 125 9.49 5.25 20.94
CA ILE A 125 8.13 5.11 20.41
C ILE A 125 8.25 4.42 19.06
N VAL A 126 7.62 3.27 18.91
CA VAL A 126 7.63 2.50 17.66
C VAL A 126 6.28 2.65 16.97
N TYR A 127 6.31 3.16 15.74
CA TYR A 127 5.14 3.32 14.87
C TYR A 127 5.19 2.24 13.79
N ALA A 128 4.38 1.20 13.98
CA ALA A 128 4.30 0.02 13.12
C ALA A 128 2.90 -0.06 12.49
N LEU A 129 2.60 0.88 11.59
CA LEU A 129 1.40 0.81 10.77
C LEU A 129 1.73 0.16 9.43
N ASP A 130 0.80 -0.60 8.92
CA ASP A 130 0.88 -1.32 7.65
C ASP A 130 2.14 -2.17 7.55
N PHE A 131 2.18 -3.22 8.30
CA PHE A 131 3.30 -4.15 8.26
C PHE A 131 2.87 -5.60 8.04
N LYS A 132 3.83 -6.37 7.59
CA LYS A 132 3.76 -7.82 7.44
C LYS A 132 5.10 -8.41 7.84
N LEU A 133 5.10 -9.54 8.54
CA LEU A 133 6.33 -10.23 8.93
C LEU A 133 6.67 -11.39 7.97
N ASP A 134 6.65 -11.10 6.66
CA ASP A 134 6.95 -12.08 5.62
C ASP A 134 8.44 -12.47 5.62
N ARG A 135 8.73 -13.70 6.00
CA ARG A 135 10.10 -14.23 6.08
C ARG A 135 10.66 -14.65 4.72
N ASN A 136 9.79 -14.81 3.72
CA ASN A 136 10.14 -15.25 2.37
C ASN A 136 9.49 -14.33 1.31
N PRO A 137 9.85 -13.03 1.31
CA PRO A 137 9.24 -12.10 0.37
C PRO A 137 9.64 -12.43 -1.07
N VAL A 138 8.74 -12.16 -2.02
CA VAL A 138 9.02 -12.30 -3.47
C VAL A 138 9.95 -11.20 -3.97
N LEU A 139 9.96 -10.06 -3.31
CA LEU A 139 10.78 -8.90 -3.68
C LEU A 139 11.28 -8.20 -2.41
N GLY A 140 12.55 -7.79 -2.44
CA GLY A 140 13.22 -7.16 -1.30
C GLY A 140 13.70 -8.17 -0.26
N GLU A 141 14.09 -7.66 0.89
CA GLU A 141 14.64 -8.43 2.00
C GLU A 141 13.57 -8.69 3.07
N PRO A 142 13.67 -9.77 3.87
CA PRO A 142 12.76 -10.00 4.99
C PRO A 142 12.80 -8.87 6.03
N PRO A 143 11.81 -8.77 6.95
CA PRO A 143 11.84 -7.84 8.07
C PRO A 143 13.10 -7.96 8.90
N ASP A 144 13.60 -6.83 9.42
CA ASP A 144 14.80 -6.84 10.29
C ASP A 144 14.43 -7.20 11.72
N PHE A 145 14.19 -8.50 11.95
CA PHE A 145 13.86 -9.06 13.26
C PHE A 145 14.96 -8.79 14.31
N ALA A 146 16.23 -8.77 13.89
CA ALA A 146 17.34 -8.52 14.79
C ALA A 146 17.30 -7.08 15.33
N LYS A 147 17.00 -6.12 14.44
CA LYS A 147 16.85 -4.72 14.82
C LYS A 147 15.63 -4.51 15.71
N LEU A 148 14.46 -5.08 15.38
CA LEU A 148 13.26 -4.99 16.21
C LEU A 148 13.55 -5.53 17.62
N LYS A 149 14.16 -6.69 17.73
CA LYS A 149 14.55 -7.28 19.01
C LYS A 149 15.57 -6.43 19.78
N LYS A 150 16.50 -5.77 19.08
CA LYS A 150 17.46 -4.86 19.69
C LYS A 150 16.76 -3.65 20.29
N ILE A 151 15.83 -3.02 19.53
CA ILE A 151 15.04 -1.89 20.03
C ILE A 151 14.22 -2.28 21.26
N GLY A 152 13.60 -3.47 21.24
CA GLY A 152 12.88 -4.01 22.41
C GLY A 152 13.76 -4.12 23.65
N LYS A 153 15.01 -4.59 23.50
CA LYS A 153 15.98 -4.66 24.62
C LYS A 153 16.44 -3.29 25.12
N GLU A 154 16.49 -2.30 24.25
CA GLU A 154 16.86 -0.92 24.62
C GLU A 154 15.72 -0.18 25.34
N GLY A 155 14.49 -0.68 25.25
CA GLY A 155 13.29 -0.19 25.92
C GLY A 155 12.34 0.58 25.00
N VAL A 156 11.15 0.01 24.82
CA VAL A 156 10.06 0.63 24.06
C VAL A 156 9.03 1.19 25.03
N LEU A 157 8.87 2.51 25.01
CA LEU A 157 7.84 3.19 25.77
C LEU A 157 6.44 2.89 25.21
N CYS A 158 6.28 3.02 23.89
CA CYS A 158 4.97 2.85 23.27
C CYS A 158 5.10 2.22 21.89
N LEU A 159 4.24 1.23 21.62
CA LEU A 159 3.99 0.70 20.29
C LEU A 159 2.66 1.27 19.77
N ILE A 160 2.70 1.98 18.64
CA ILE A 160 1.52 2.38 17.86
C ILE A 160 1.45 1.41 16.69
N THR A 161 0.39 0.61 16.61
CA THR A 161 0.29 -0.50 15.66
C THR A 161 -1.05 -0.55 14.92
N GLU A 162 -1.04 -1.10 13.70
CA GLU A 162 -2.26 -1.35 12.95
C GLU A 162 -3.17 -2.40 13.62
N SER A 163 -4.42 -2.44 13.18
CA SER A 163 -5.43 -3.41 13.64
C SER A 163 -6.18 -4.11 12.50
N THR A 164 -5.80 -3.87 11.25
CA THR A 164 -6.55 -4.23 10.02
C THR A 164 -7.00 -5.70 9.97
N ASN A 165 -6.14 -6.63 10.36
CA ASN A 165 -6.44 -8.06 10.35
C ASN A 165 -6.11 -8.76 11.68
N VAL A 166 -6.06 -8.03 12.78
CA VAL A 166 -5.69 -8.57 14.09
C VAL A 166 -6.61 -9.73 14.55
N ASN A 167 -7.86 -9.74 14.10
CA ASN A 167 -8.84 -10.79 14.38
C ASN A 167 -8.67 -12.07 13.51
N LYS A 168 -7.82 -12.02 12.47
CA LYS A 168 -7.54 -13.21 11.66
C LYS A 168 -6.50 -14.09 12.34
N LYS A 169 -6.92 -15.33 12.64
CA LYS A 169 -6.06 -16.33 13.27
C LYS A 169 -4.86 -16.70 12.38
N GLY A 170 -3.76 -17.06 13.00
CA GLY A 170 -2.53 -17.47 12.33
C GLY A 170 -1.66 -16.30 11.89
N ARG A 171 -0.73 -16.59 11.00
CA ARG A 171 0.17 -15.62 10.36
C ARG A 171 -0.35 -15.20 9.01
N CYS A 172 -0.08 -13.97 8.62
CA CYS A 172 -0.33 -13.53 7.26
C CYS A 172 0.49 -14.39 6.27
N PRO A 173 -0.15 -15.02 5.27
CA PRO A 173 0.54 -15.86 4.31
C PRO A 173 1.60 -15.07 3.54
N SER A 174 2.75 -15.71 3.22
CA SER A 174 3.81 -15.09 2.43
C SER A 174 3.33 -14.69 1.03
N GLU A 175 3.88 -13.62 0.47
CA GLU A 175 3.66 -13.21 -0.92
C GLU A 175 4.02 -14.33 -1.91
N GLN A 176 4.89 -15.26 -1.51
CA GLN A 176 5.21 -16.45 -2.30
C GLN A 176 3.97 -17.32 -2.58
N ILE A 177 3.01 -17.38 -1.65
CA ILE A 177 1.73 -18.10 -1.85
C ILE A 177 0.94 -17.46 -2.99
N ALA A 178 0.80 -16.14 -2.97
CA ALA A 178 0.11 -15.44 -4.06
C ALA A 178 0.85 -15.56 -5.40
N LYS A 179 2.19 -15.58 -5.39
CA LYS A 179 2.99 -15.85 -6.57
C LYS A 179 2.63 -17.21 -7.17
N ASN A 180 2.55 -18.25 -6.34
CA ASN A 180 2.19 -19.60 -6.80
C ASN A 180 0.75 -19.64 -7.34
N MET A 181 -0.22 -19.02 -6.63
CA MET A 181 -1.61 -18.96 -7.10
C MET A 181 -1.73 -18.30 -8.48
N VAL A 182 -1.06 -17.15 -8.67
CA VAL A 182 -1.06 -16.44 -9.95
C VAL A 182 -0.39 -17.28 -11.04
N ARG A 183 0.73 -17.91 -10.73
CA ARG A 183 1.47 -18.76 -11.67
C ARG A 183 0.62 -19.95 -12.11
N ASP A 184 0.05 -20.70 -11.17
CA ASP A 184 -0.76 -21.88 -11.45
C ASP A 184 -1.93 -21.56 -12.39
N VAL A 185 -2.59 -20.41 -12.16
CA VAL A 185 -3.70 -20.00 -13.02
C VAL A 185 -3.21 -19.53 -14.39
N ILE A 186 -2.15 -18.73 -14.48
CA ILE A 186 -1.64 -18.22 -15.77
C ILE A 186 -1.08 -19.37 -16.63
N THR A 187 -0.28 -20.27 -16.05
CA THR A 187 0.34 -21.39 -16.79
C THR A 187 -0.67 -22.42 -17.25
N SER A 188 -1.82 -22.57 -16.55
CA SER A 188 -2.90 -23.44 -17.00
C SER A 188 -3.51 -23.03 -18.36
N TYR A 189 -3.16 -21.83 -18.86
CA TYR A 189 -3.66 -21.26 -20.11
C TYR A 189 -2.53 -20.92 -21.11
N GLU A 190 -1.40 -21.60 -21.02
CA GLU A 190 -0.26 -21.38 -21.93
C GLU A 190 -0.66 -21.55 -23.40
N ASP A 191 -1.32 -22.66 -23.74
CA ASP A 191 -1.76 -22.98 -25.10
C ASP A 191 -3.12 -22.37 -25.50
N ASP A 192 -3.75 -21.62 -24.60
CA ASP A 192 -5.08 -21.06 -24.84
C ASP A 192 -5.00 -19.81 -25.73
N LYS A 193 -5.85 -19.73 -26.74
CA LYS A 193 -5.91 -18.59 -27.68
C LYS A 193 -6.75 -17.42 -27.19
N ASN A 194 -7.43 -17.57 -26.05
CA ASN A 194 -8.19 -16.46 -25.48
C ASN A 194 -7.26 -15.47 -24.76
N ALA A 195 -7.75 -14.25 -24.58
CA ALA A 195 -7.04 -13.22 -23.86
C ALA A 195 -6.96 -13.53 -22.36
N ILE A 196 -5.90 -13.05 -21.74
CA ILE A 196 -5.71 -12.98 -20.30
C ILE A 196 -5.54 -11.51 -19.92
N ILE A 197 -6.35 -11.02 -19.00
CA ILE A 197 -6.23 -9.68 -18.38
C ILE A 197 -6.06 -9.90 -16.89
N VAL A 198 -5.09 -9.21 -16.28
CA VAL A 198 -4.86 -9.31 -14.83
C VAL A 198 -5.02 -7.94 -14.21
N SER A 199 -5.84 -7.85 -13.15
CA SER A 199 -6.00 -6.61 -12.38
C SER A 199 -5.41 -6.75 -10.98
N THR A 200 -4.64 -5.75 -10.59
CA THR A 200 -3.99 -5.69 -9.27
C THR A 200 -3.76 -4.23 -8.85
N PHE A 201 -3.37 -4.02 -7.58
CA PHE A 201 -2.92 -2.71 -7.12
C PHE A 201 -1.63 -2.30 -7.84
N ALA A 202 -1.61 -1.09 -8.39
CA ALA A 202 -0.44 -0.54 -9.09
C ALA A 202 0.78 -0.37 -8.15
N SER A 203 0.54 -0.11 -6.87
CA SER A 203 1.57 0.04 -5.84
C SER A 203 2.22 -1.29 -5.44
N HIS A 204 1.55 -2.43 -5.71
CA HIS A 204 2.03 -3.75 -5.30
C HIS A 204 3.07 -4.31 -6.28
N ILE A 205 4.26 -3.69 -6.30
CA ILE A 205 5.33 -3.98 -7.28
C ILE A 205 5.72 -5.46 -7.31
N ALA A 206 5.78 -6.13 -6.17
CA ALA A 206 6.08 -7.57 -6.10
C ALA A 206 5.03 -8.40 -6.88
N ARG A 207 3.76 -8.04 -6.76
CA ARG A 207 2.66 -8.70 -7.46
C ARG A 207 2.69 -8.41 -8.96
N VAL A 208 2.90 -7.14 -9.35
CA VAL A 208 3.04 -6.75 -10.76
C VAL A 208 4.21 -7.47 -11.40
N LYS A 209 5.36 -7.58 -10.70
CA LYS A 209 6.53 -8.34 -11.13
C LYS A 209 6.17 -9.81 -11.35
N THR A 210 5.54 -10.46 -10.38
CA THR A 210 5.09 -11.85 -10.48
C THR A 210 4.21 -12.07 -11.73
N ILE A 211 3.20 -11.21 -11.93
CA ILE A 211 2.29 -11.35 -13.08
C ILE A 211 3.06 -11.18 -14.39
N ALA A 212 3.98 -10.20 -14.46
CA ALA A 212 4.79 -9.97 -15.65
C ALA A 212 5.74 -11.15 -15.96
N GLU A 213 6.36 -11.74 -14.93
CA GLU A 213 7.20 -12.94 -15.07
C GLU A 213 6.39 -14.14 -15.57
N CYS A 214 5.23 -14.41 -14.97
CA CYS A 214 4.36 -15.51 -15.41
C CYS A 214 3.83 -15.32 -16.84
N ALA A 215 3.49 -14.08 -17.23
CA ALA A 215 3.12 -13.77 -18.60
C ALA A 215 4.26 -14.04 -19.59
N HIS A 216 5.49 -13.66 -19.21
CA HIS A 216 6.68 -13.91 -20.01
C HIS A 216 7.00 -15.42 -20.11
N GLU A 217 6.86 -16.18 -19.03
CA GLU A 217 7.06 -17.64 -18.98
C GLU A 217 6.18 -18.38 -20.00
N ILE A 218 4.93 -17.95 -20.19
CA ILE A 218 4.01 -18.52 -21.19
C ILE A 218 4.13 -17.89 -22.59
N GLY A 219 5.23 -17.18 -22.86
CA GLY A 219 5.51 -16.58 -24.17
C GLY A 219 4.67 -15.35 -24.51
N ARG A 220 3.88 -14.80 -23.58
CA ARG A 220 3.06 -13.60 -23.79
C ARG A 220 3.79 -12.35 -23.28
N LYS A 221 3.52 -11.20 -23.91
CA LYS A 221 4.13 -9.91 -23.56
C LYS A 221 3.34 -9.20 -22.47
N PRO A 222 3.91 -8.93 -21.29
CA PRO A 222 3.23 -8.17 -20.26
C PRO A 222 3.11 -6.70 -20.65
N LEU A 223 1.93 -6.10 -20.41
CA LEU A 223 1.65 -4.71 -20.69
C LEU A 223 1.09 -4.02 -19.45
N LEU A 224 1.89 -3.17 -18.83
CA LEU A 224 1.49 -2.35 -17.69
C LEU A 224 0.72 -1.14 -18.22
N LEU A 225 -0.58 -1.07 -17.94
CA LEU A 225 -1.45 -0.04 -18.49
C LEU A 225 -2.05 0.83 -17.40
N GLY A 226 -1.92 2.14 -17.55
CA GLY A 226 -2.51 3.16 -16.69
C GLY A 226 -1.50 4.04 -15.98
N ARG A 227 -1.94 5.27 -15.63
CA ARG A 227 -1.07 6.28 -14.99
C ARG A 227 -0.44 5.79 -13.69
N SER A 228 -1.23 5.13 -12.85
CA SER A 228 -0.73 4.59 -11.58
C SER A 228 0.29 3.47 -11.82
N MET A 229 0.05 2.56 -12.78
CA MET A 229 1.01 1.52 -13.15
C MET A 229 2.33 2.12 -13.63
N GLU A 230 2.28 3.10 -14.54
CA GLU A 230 3.48 3.80 -15.00
C GLU A 230 4.21 4.46 -13.83
N ARG A 231 3.51 5.25 -13.01
CA ARG A 231 4.09 5.97 -11.89
C ARG A 231 4.82 5.05 -10.92
N TYR A 232 4.15 4.02 -10.39
CA TYR A 232 4.75 3.13 -9.39
C TYR A 232 5.83 2.21 -9.98
N CYS A 233 5.56 1.58 -11.12
CA CYS A 233 6.47 0.58 -11.69
C CYS A 233 7.71 1.22 -12.30
N VAL A 234 7.58 2.31 -13.06
CA VAL A 234 8.71 3.00 -13.67
C VAL A 234 9.61 3.61 -12.59
N THR A 235 9.02 4.21 -11.54
CA THR A 235 9.79 4.73 -10.40
C THR A 235 10.60 3.63 -9.72
N ALA A 236 9.99 2.48 -9.45
CA ALA A 236 10.67 1.35 -8.83
C ALA A 236 11.84 0.81 -9.69
N GLU A 237 11.64 0.75 -11.01
CA GLU A 237 12.66 0.28 -11.95
C GLU A 237 13.80 1.29 -12.12
N GLN A 238 13.50 2.59 -12.23
CA GLN A 238 14.50 3.66 -12.27
C GLN A 238 15.36 3.70 -11.00
N MET A 239 14.76 3.41 -9.84
CA MET A 239 15.48 3.28 -8.58
C MET A 239 16.20 1.94 -8.40
N LYS A 240 16.15 1.05 -9.40
CA LYS A 240 16.76 -0.30 -9.40
C LYS A 240 16.25 -1.20 -8.27
N MET A 241 15.02 -0.98 -7.81
CA MET A 241 14.37 -1.79 -6.77
C MET A 241 13.64 -2.98 -7.34
N VAL A 242 13.34 -2.97 -8.62
CA VAL A 242 12.74 -4.05 -9.39
C VAL A 242 13.33 -4.08 -10.79
N ARG A 243 13.32 -5.25 -11.41
CA ARG A 243 13.52 -5.42 -12.85
C ARG A 243 12.37 -6.25 -13.39
N PHE A 244 11.68 -5.73 -14.38
CA PHE A 244 10.67 -6.47 -15.14
C PHE A 244 11.31 -7.24 -16.29
N PRO A 245 10.66 -8.28 -16.85
CA PRO A 245 11.11 -8.92 -18.08
C PRO A 245 11.29 -7.90 -19.21
N ASP A 246 12.30 -8.07 -20.04
CA ASP A 246 12.64 -7.14 -21.13
C ASP A 246 11.51 -7.01 -22.19
N THR A 247 10.57 -7.97 -22.22
CA THR A 247 9.36 -7.93 -23.06
C THR A 247 8.24 -7.06 -22.50
N THR A 248 8.39 -6.54 -21.26
CA THR A 248 7.39 -5.69 -20.60
C THR A 248 7.34 -4.30 -21.24
N SER A 249 6.14 -3.81 -21.48
CA SER A 249 5.92 -2.44 -21.94
C SER A 249 5.00 -1.70 -20.98
N VAL A 250 5.27 -0.40 -20.75
CA VAL A 250 4.52 0.44 -19.79
C VAL A 250 3.91 1.61 -20.54
N PHE A 251 2.62 1.87 -20.32
CA PHE A 251 1.88 2.96 -20.97
C PHE A 251 0.91 3.62 -19.97
N GLY A 252 1.19 4.85 -19.55
CA GLY A 252 0.38 5.59 -18.56
C GLY A 252 -0.65 6.52 -19.19
N ASN A 253 -0.29 7.19 -20.29
CA ASN A 253 -1.16 8.17 -20.93
C ASN A 253 -2.41 7.51 -21.54
N ARG A 254 -3.61 8.03 -21.23
CA ARG A 254 -4.90 7.49 -21.68
C ARG A 254 -4.97 7.28 -23.21
N ARG A 255 -4.53 8.27 -24.00
CA ARG A 255 -4.58 8.17 -25.48
C ARG A 255 -3.62 7.09 -25.99
N VAL A 256 -2.47 6.93 -25.35
CA VAL A 256 -1.49 5.88 -25.69
C VAL A 256 -2.02 4.51 -25.31
N VAL A 257 -2.63 4.37 -24.12
CA VAL A 257 -3.29 3.13 -23.68
C VAL A 257 -4.37 2.71 -24.69
N GLU A 258 -5.25 3.61 -25.10
CA GLU A 258 -6.30 3.31 -26.10
C GLU A 258 -5.73 2.90 -27.46
N ARG A 259 -4.65 3.55 -27.89
CA ARG A 259 -3.94 3.18 -29.13
C ARG A 259 -3.31 1.78 -29.00
N THR A 260 -2.74 1.49 -27.86
CA THR A 260 -2.15 0.19 -27.54
C THR A 260 -3.22 -0.90 -27.55
N LEU A 261 -4.36 -0.68 -26.91
CA LEU A 261 -5.50 -1.61 -26.92
C LEU A 261 -5.99 -1.89 -28.35
N ARG A 262 -6.06 -0.87 -29.24
CA ARG A 262 -6.38 -1.09 -30.67
C ARG A 262 -5.32 -1.94 -31.39
N ARG A 263 -4.03 -1.77 -31.04
CA ARG A 263 -2.95 -2.58 -31.61
C ARG A 263 -3.07 -4.04 -31.19
N LEU A 264 -3.37 -4.31 -29.90
CA LEU A 264 -3.56 -5.67 -29.39
C LEU A 264 -4.59 -6.44 -30.18
N ILE A 265 -5.74 -5.82 -30.46
CA ILE A 265 -6.82 -6.46 -31.24
C ILE A 265 -6.34 -6.87 -32.63
N LYS A 266 -5.54 -6.01 -33.28
CA LYS A 266 -5.01 -6.26 -34.62
C LYS A 266 -3.91 -7.32 -34.67
N SER A 267 -3.11 -7.42 -33.60
CA SER A 267 -1.95 -8.31 -33.52
C SER A 267 -2.27 -9.68 -32.93
N GLY A 268 -3.47 -9.87 -32.38
CA GLY A 268 -3.86 -11.03 -31.59
C GLY A 268 -3.74 -10.79 -30.09
N LYS A 269 -4.88 -10.81 -29.39
CA LYS A 269 -4.97 -10.54 -27.94
C LYS A 269 -4.18 -11.56 -27.11
N GLU A 270 -4.11 -12.78 -27.61
CA GLU A 270 -3.43 -13.93 -26.99
C GLU A 270 -1.91 -13.74 -26.87
N GLN A 271 -1.32 -12.83 -27.62
CA GLN A 271 0.13 -12.55 -27.53
C GLN A 271 0.51 -11.68 -26.32
N TYR A 272 -0.47 -11.16 -25.59
CA TYR A 272 -0.25 -10.15 -24.56
C TYR A 272 -1.01 -10.48 -23.28
N VAL A 273 -0.49 -9.97 -22.15
CA VAL A 273 -1.19 -9.95 -20.87
C VAL A 273 -1.26 -8.50 -20.38
N PRO A 274 -2.38 -7.80 -20.62
CA PRO A 274 -2.63 -6.50 -19.98
C PRO A 274 -2.71 -6.63 -18.47
N ILE A 275 -1.89 -5.84 -17.76
CA ILE A 275 -1.88 -5.71 -16.31
C ILE A 275 -2.42 -4.33 -15.99
N VAL A 276 -3.57 -4.27 -15.32
CA VAL A 276 -4.38 -3.06 -15.18
C VAL A 276 -4.82 -2.83 -13.75
N THR A 277 -5.30 -1.63 -13.45
CA THR A 277 -6.06 -1.32 -12.24
C THR A 277 -7.57 -1.42 -12.51
N GLY A 278 -8.39 -1.36 -11.45
CA GLY A 278 -9.83 -1.40 -11.56
C GLY A 278 -10.49 -2.59 -10.87
N HIS A 279 -9.74 -3.30 -10.03
CA HIS A 279 -10.22 -4.50 -9.34
C HIS A 279 -11.29 -4.20 -8.25
N GLN A 280 -11.46 -2.95 -7.81
CA GLN A 280 -12.56 -2.52 -6.94
C GLN A 280 -13.83 -2.13 -7.75
N GLY A 281 -13.73 -2.09 -9.07
CA GLY A 281 -14.79 -1.56 -9.95
C GLY A 281 -14.79 -0.03 -10.02
N GLU A 282 -13.65 0.61 -9.71
CA GLU A 282 -13.49 2.07 -9.64
C GLU A 282 -13.89 2.71 -10.97
N PRO A 283 -14.74 3.75 -10.94
CA PRO A 283 -15.13 4.48 -12.14
C PRO A 283 -13.92 5.02 -12.92
N GLY A 284 -13.93 4.89 -14.23
CA GLY A 284 -12.86 5.38 -15.12
C GLY A 284 -11.58 4.55 -15.12
N SER A 285 -11.44 3.54 -14.26
CA SER A 285 -10.32 2.59 -14.31
C SER A 285 -10.35 1.75 -15.59
N ILE A 286 -9.19 1.22 -15.98
CA ILE A 286 -9.08 0.52 -17.27
C ILE A 286 -9.96 -0.74 -17.31
N LEU A 287 -9.95 -1.56 -16.26
CA LEU A 287 -10.77 -2.78 -16.22
C LEU A 287 -12.27 -2.45 -16.23
N THR A 288 -12.70 -1.45 -15.45
CA THR A 288 -14.11 -1.00 -15.43
C THR A 288 -14.55 -0.47 -16.79
N ARG A 289 -13.71 0.32 -17.45
CA ARG A 289 -13.99 0.82 -18.82
C ARG A 289 -14.06 -0.31 -19.85
N ILE A 290 -13.22 -1.35 -19.73
CA ILE A 290 -13.30 -2.56 -20.56
C ILE A 290 -14.65 -3.26 -20.31
N ALA A 291 -15.02 -3.46 -19.06
CA ALA A 291 -16.29 -4.09 -18.67
C ALA A 291 -17.51 -3.31 -19.19
N GLN A 292 -17.44 -1.98 -19.22
CA GLN A 292 -18.48 -1.08 -19.75
C GLN A 292 -18.47 -0.98 -21.28
N ASN A 293 -17.56 -1.67 -21.97
CA ASN A 293 -17.35 -1.48 -23.41
C ASN A 293 -16.93 -0.05 -23.81
N ASP A 294 -16.34 0.73 -22.89
CA ASP A 294 -15.84 2.11 -23.11
C ASP A 294 -14.35 2.11 -23.53
N THR A 295 -13.90 1.07 -24.18
CA THR A 295 -12.56 0.97 -24.77
C THR A 295 -12.65 0.25 -26.11
N PRO A 296 -11.62 0.38 -26.98
CA PRO A 296 -11.54 -0.44 -28.17
C PRO A 296 -11.46 -1.95 -27.87
N TYR A 297 -10.88 -2.32 -26.74
CA TYR A 297 -10.72 -3.71 -26.32
C TYR A 297 -12.05 -4.26 -25.81
N LYS A 298 -12.53 -5.33 -26.45
CA LYS A 298 -13.77 -6.02 -26.07
C LYS A 298 -13.45 -7.37 -25.49
N ILE A 299 -14.19 -7.75 -24.46
CA ILE A 299 -14.18 -9.10 -23.92
C ILE A 299 -14.88 -10.04 -24.91
N GLU A 300 -14.33 -11.20 -25.10
CA GLU A 300 -14.89 -12.27 -25.90
C GLU A 300 -15.14 -13.50 -25.02
N ARG A 301 -16.01 -14.38 -25.51
CA ARG A 301 -16.34 -15.61 -24.77
C ARG A 301 -15.09 -16.47 -24.55
N GLY A 302 -14.80 -16.74 -23.29
CA GLY A 302 -13.65 -17.52 -22.88
C GLY A 302 -12.42 -16.70 -22.47
N ASP A 303 -12.40 -15.37 -22.67
CA ASP A 303 -11.35 -14.50 -22.15
C ASP A 303 -11.27 -14.62 -20.62
N LYS A 304 -10.07 -14.58 -20.08
CA LYS A 304 -9.79 -14.70 -18.65
C LYS A 304 -9.54 -13.34 -18.05
N VAL A 305 -10.27 -13.04 -16.97
CA VAL A 305 -10.03 -11.85 -16.14
C VAL A 305 -9.61 -12.35 -14.77
N MET A 306 -8.36 -12.07 -14.40
CA MET A 306 -7.76 -12.48 -13.14
C MET A 306 -7.67 -11.29 -12.20
N ILE A 307 -8.14 -11.46 -10.97
CA ILE A 307 -8.10 -10.43 -9.93
C ILE A 307 -7.09 -10.86 -8.87
N SER A 308 -5.94 -10.19 -8.88
CA SER A 308 -4.85 -10.44 -7.93
C SER A 308 -4.76 -9.31 -6.90
N ALA A 309 -5.90 -9.02 -6.27
CA ALA A 309 -6.05 -7.97 -5.29
C ALA A 309 -7.24 -8.23 -4.36
N GLN A 310 -7.10 -7.83 -3.11
CA GLN A 310 -8.18 -7.89 -2.13
C GLN A 310 -9.24 -6.81 -2.40
N LEU A 311 -10.49 -7.12 -2.13
CA LEU A 311 -11.55 -6.13 -2.02
C LEU A 311 -11.34 -5.30 -0.74
N ILE A 312 -11.26 -3.99 -0.86
CA ILE A 312 -11.30 -3.07 0.29
C ILE A 312 -12.73 -3.09 0.83
N PRO A 313 -12.95 -3.48 2.09
CA PRO A 313 -14.28 -3.84 2.60
C PRO A 313 -15.12 -2.60 2.94
N ASN A 314 -15.68 -1.96 1.92
CA ASN A 314 -16.75 -0.98 2.08
C ASN A 314 -17.89 -1.25 1.08
N ASP A 315 -19.07 -0.78 1.37
CA ASP A 315 -20.28 -1.09 0.59
C ASP A 315 -20.20 -0.54 -0.84
N MET A 316 -19.58 0.61 -1.05
CA MET A 316 -19.39 1.20 -2.37
C MET A 316 -18.50 0.29 -3.25
N ASN A 317 -17.35 -0.13 -2.73
CA ASN A 317 -16.45 -1.01 -3.46
C ASN A 317 -17.09 -2.37 -3.77
N ARG A 318 -17.85 -2.93 -2.80
CA ARG A 318 -18.61 -4.18 -3.01
C ARG A 318 -19.59 -4.04 -4.16
N ALA A 319 -20.39 -2.98 -4.16
CA ALA A 319 -21.38 -2.72 -5.20
C ALA A 319 -20.73 -2.49 -6.58
N GLN A 320 -19.70 -1.68 -6.65
CA GLN A 320 -18.98 -1.38 -7.89
C GLN A 320 -18.31 -2.63 -8.48
N ARG A 321 -17.60 -3.41 -7.65
CA ARG A 321 -16.94 -4.65 -8.08
C ARG A 321 -17.96 -5.69 -8.56
N TYR A 322 -19.05 -5.86 -7.82
CA TYR A 322 -20.12 -6.77 -8.23
C TYR A 322 -20.73 -6.40 -9.58
N ARG A 323 -21.01 -5.11 -9.79
CA ARG A 323 -21.50 -4.58 -11.06
C ARG A 323 -20.51 -4.85 -12.20
N MET A 324 -19.22 -4.58 -11.98
CA MET A 324 -18.17 -4.84 -12.97
C MET A 324 -18.08 -6.33 -13.32
N PHE A 325 -18.10 -7.22 -12.33
CA PHE A 325 -18.06 -8.66 -12.54
C PHE A 325 -19.29 -9.16 -13.33
N THR A 326 -20.47 -8.61 -13.04
CA THR A 326 -21.68 -8.93 -13.79
C THR A 326 -21.54 -8.56 -15.26
N MET A 327 -21.02 -7.37 -15.56
CA MET A 327 -20.78 -6.94 -16.94
C MET A 327 -19.76 -7.82 -17.65
N LEU A 328 -18.64 -8.17 -17.00
CA LEU A 328 -17.62 -9.05 -17.58
C LEU A 328 -18.17 -10.46 -17.86
N LYS A 329 -18.92 -11.04 -16.91
CA LYS A 329 -19.56 -12.36 -17.06
C LYS A 329 -20.60 -12.36 -18.18
N SER A 330 -21.41 -11.29 -18.31
CA SER A 330 -22.40 -11.19 -19.39
C SER A 330 -21.78 -11.14 -20.78
N GLN A 331 -20.53 -10.70 -20.87
CA GLN A 331 -19.73 -10.71 -22.12
C GLN A 331 -19.02 -12.07 -22.36
N GLY A 332 -19.13 -13.02 -21.43
CA GLY A 332 -18.55 -14.35 -21.53
C GLY A 332 -17.16 -14.51 -20.94
N ALA A 333 -16.68 -13.56 -20.16
CA ALA A 333 -15.41 -13.68 -19.43
C ALA A 333 -15.46 -14.79 -18.38
N ARG A 334 -14.34 -15.48 -18.19
CA ARG A 334 -14.06 -16.31 -17.00
C ARG A 334 -13.30 -15.48 -16.00
N ILE A 335 -13.87 -15.33 -14.79
CA ILE A 335 -13.25 -14.53 -13.73
C ILE A 335 -12.56 -15.47 -12.74
N PHE A 336 -11.28 -15.20 -12.46
CA PHE A 336 -10.48 -15.80 -11.40
C PHE A 336 -10.25 -14.74 -10.34
N ASP A 337 -10.89 -14.90 -9.21
CA ASP A 337 -10.82 -13.98 -8.09
C ASP A 337 -9.96 -14.55 -6.95
N GLU A 338 -9.63 -13.71 -5.96
CA GLU A 338 -8.92 -14.10 -4.75
C GLU A 338 -7.48 -14.64 -4.96
N LEU A 339 -6.83 -14.32 -6.09
CA LEU A 339 -5.42 -14.64 -6.31
C LEU A 339 -4.52 -13.71 -5.49
N HIS A 340 -4.73 -13.68 -4.18
CA HIS A 340 -4.18 -12.65 -3.32
C HIS A 340 -3.86 -13.16 -1.91
N VAL A 341 -2.84 -12.55 -1.29
CA VAL A 341 -2.58 -12.59 0.15
C VAL A 341 -2.48 -11.16 0.67
N SER A 342 -2.84 -10.95 1.94
CA SER A 342 -2.83 -9.62 2.55
C SER A 342 -1.43 -9.03 2.63
N GLY A 343 -1.34 -7.70 2.59
CA GLY A 343 -0.15 -6.92 2.95
C GLY A 343 -0.06 -6.58 4.44
N HIS A 344 -1.10 -6.92 5.23
CA HIS A 344 -1.23 -6.57 6.64
C HIS A 344 -1.04 -7.79 7.54
N ALA A 345 -0.50 -7.56 8.72
CA ALA A 345 -0.28 -8.54 9.77
C ALA A 345 -1.58 -9.24 10.23
N TYR A 346 -1.49 -10.53 10.56
CA TYR A 346 -2.54 -11.29 11.23
C TYR A 346 -2.21 -11.41 12.73
N CYS A 347 -3.09 -12.03 13.51
CA CYS A 347 -2.99 -12.15 14.96
C CYS A 347 -1.60 -12.57 15.45
N GLU A 348 -1.01 -13.64 14.89
CA GLU A 348 0.31 -14.14 15.33
C GLU A 348 1.48 -13.23 14.90
N ASP A 349 1.32 -12.45 13.83
CA ASP A 349 2.34 -11.47 13.45
C ASP A 349 2.34 -10.29 14.44
N HIS A 350 1.17 -9.84 14.88
CA HIS A 350 1.04 -8.85 15.95
C HIS A 350 1.61 -9.37 17.26
N TYR A 351 1.30 -10.62 17.62
CA TYR A 351 1.85 -11.28 18.80
C TYR A 351 3.39 -11.27 18.76
N GLU A 352 3.98 -11.64 17.63
CA GLU A 352 5.44 -11.62 17.44
C GLU A 352 6.01 -10.19 17.52
N MET A 353 5.34 -9.19 16.92
CA MET A 353 5.79 -7.79 16.99
C MET A 353 5.83 -7.30 18.44
N VAL A 354 4.79 -7.55 19.22
CA VAL A 354 4.76 -7.18 20.64
C VAL A 354 5.85 -7.90 21.44
N HIS A 355 6.09 -9.19 21.19
CA HIS A 355 7.16 -9.94 21.84
C HIS A 355 8.57 -9.44 21.50
N LEU A 356 8.80 -9.05 20.26
CA LEU A 356 10.09 -8.50 19.82
C LEU A 356 10.38 -7.15 20.47
N LEU A 357 9.36 -6.31 20.60
CA LEU A 357 9.48 -4.94 21.07
C LEU A 357 9.28 -4.79 22.59
N ASN A 358 8.51 -5.67 23.20
CA ASN A 358 8.13 -5.64 24.62
C ASN A 358 7.77 -4.23 25.12
N PRO A 359 6.75 -3.55 24.52
CA PRO A 359 6.43 -2.16 24.81
C PRO A 359 5.77 -2.02 26.18
N GLN A 360 5.98 -0.87 26.85
CA GLN A 360 5.27 -0.54 28.09
C GLN A 360 3.79 -0.21 27.82
N PHE A 361 3.53 0.47 26.69
CA PHE A 361 2.19 0.86 26.28
C PHE A 361 1.91 0.45 24.84
N ILE A 362 0.65 0.13 24.53
CA ILE A 362 0.18 -0.15 23.16
C ILE A 362 -0.97 0.79 22.82
N ILE A 363 -0.94 1.35 21.61
CA ILE A 363 -2.03 2.09 20.99
C ILE A 363 -2.37 1.38 19.69
N SER A 364 -3.61 0.89 19.56
CA SER A 364 -4.10 0.38 18.28
C SER A 364 -4.57 1.52 17.38
N ALA A 365 -4.27 1.43 16.11
CA ALA A 365 -4.53 2.47 15.12
C ALA A 365 -4.89 1.85 13.75
N HIS A 366 -5.02 2.68 12.72
CA HIS A 366 -5.27 2.30 11.33
C HIS A 366 -6.58 1.52 11.16
N GLY A 367 -7.69 2.15 11.52
CA GLY A 367 -9.03 1.63 11.39
C GLY A 367 -10.03 2.44 12.21
N GLY A 368 -11.31 2.23 11.96
CA GLY A 368 -12.38 2.71 12.81
C GLY A 368 -12.38 1.98 14.16
N ILE A 369 -13.24 2.39 15.05
CA ILE A 369 -13.36 1.79 16.39
C ILE A 369 -13.68 0.28 16.32
N ASP A 370 -14.38 -0.16 15.31
CA ASP A 370 -14.68 -1.55 15.00
C ASP A 370 -13.41 -2.40 14.83
N LEU A 371 -12.44 -1.90 14.03
CA LEU A 371 -11.17 -2.60 13.82
C LEU A 371 -10.21 -2.42 15.00
N THR A 372 -10.06 -1.20 15.53
CA THR A 372 -9.10 -0.94 16.61
C THR A 372 -9.49 -1.64 17.91
N SER A 373 -10.79 -1.85 18.17
CA SER A 373 -11.27 -2.58 19.35
C SER A 373 -10.99 -4.10 19.28
N GLU A 374 -10.88 -4.67 18.09
CA GLU A 374 -10.52 -6.09 17.92
C GLU A 374 -9.12 -6.40 18.51
N TYR A 375 -8.25 -5.40 18.58
CA TYR A 375 -6.93 -5.55 19.19
C TYR A 375 -6.99 -5.81 20.72
N LEU A 376 -8.11 -5.46 21.37
CA LEU A 376 -8.27 -5.63 22.83
C LEU A 376 -8.13 -7.10 23.27
N GLY A 377 -8.64 -8.05 22.47
CA GLY A 377 -8.49 -9.47 22.74
C GLY A 377 -7.02 -9.88 22.84
N LEU A 378 -6.26 -9.56 21.80
CA LEU A 378 -4.82 -9.84 21.75
C LEU A 378 -4.05 -9.12 22.87
N ALA A 379 -4.32 -7.84 23.10
CA ALA A 379 -3.69 -7.06 24.17
C ALA A 379 -3.92 -7.71 25.55
N THR A 380 -5.15 -8.15 25.82
CA THR A 380 -5.50 -8.84 27.07
C THR A 380 -4.77 -10.17 27.23
N GLU A 381 -4.69 -10.98 26.18
CA GLU A 381 -3.93 -12.25 26.19
C GLU A 381 -2.43 -12.01 26.46
N LEU A 382 -1.89 -10.87 26.00
CA LEU A 382 -0.52 -10.45 26.26
C LEU A 382 -0.31 -9.79 27.62
N GLY A 383 -1.36 -9.65 28.45
CA GLY A 383 -1.31 -9.10 29.80
C GLY A 383 -1.50 -7.59 29.90
N TYR A 384 -1.84 -6.91 28.80
CA TYR A 384 -2.16 -5.48 28.81
C TYR A 384 -3.60 -5.23 29.25
N THR A 385 -3.82 -4.10 29.92
CA THR A 385 -5.11 -3.70 30.46
C THR A 385 -5.61 -2.43 29.82
N LEU A 386 -6.87 -2.43 29.35
CA LEU A 386 -7.51 -1.28 28.74
C LEU A 386 -7.48 -0.04 29.69
N ASN A 387 -7.15 1.12 29.13
CA ASN A 387 -6.99 2.42 29.80
C ASN A 387 -5.88 2.47 30.87
N LYS A 388 -5.01 1.47 30.95
CA LYS A 388 -3.84 1.45 31.81
C LYS A 388 -2.54 1.42 30.98
N ASP A 389 -2.39 0.40 30.16
CA ASP A 389 -1.21 0.16 29.30
C ASP A 389 -1.59 -0.23 27.86
N PHE A 390 -2.88 -0.41 27.58
CA PHE A 390 -3.46 -0.48 26.23
C PHE A 390 -4.52 0.61 26.06
N PHE A 391 -4.44 1.37 24.94
CA PHE A 391 -5.34 2.51 24.70
C PHE A 391 -6.01 2.40 23.33
N LEU A 392 -7.35 2.56 23.35
CA LEU A 392 -8.16 2.84 22.15
C LEU A 392 -8.34 4.35 22.06
N MET A 393 -7.83 4.97 21.00
CA MET A 393 -7.82 6.42 20.88
C MET A 393 -8.62 6.88 19.67
N ALA A 394 -9.39 7.93 19.85
CA ALA A 394 -10.03 8.66 18.76
C ALA A 394 -9.04 9.65 18.12
N ASN A 395 -9.34 10.06 16.87
CA ASN A 395 -8.56 11.08 16.17
C ASN A 395 -8.52 12.39 17.00
N GLY A 396 -7.34 12.96 17.16
CA GLY A 396 -7.12 14.18 17.95
C GLY A 396 -7.08 13.98 19.47
N GLN A 397 -7.37 12.77 19.97
CA GLN A 397 -7.27 12.47 21.41
C GLN A 397 -5.81 12.46 21.87
N ARG A 398 -5.59 12.88 23.11
CA ARG A 398 -4.27 12.90 23.77
C ARG A 398 -4.23 11.92 24.91
N GLN A 399 -3.13 11.19 25.01
CA GLN A 399 -2.87 10.29 26.12
C GLN A 399 -1.49 10.60 26.73
N LYS A 400 -1.47 10.87 28.02
CA LYS A 400 -0.22 10.96 28.78
C LYS A 400 0.23 9.54 29.13
N LEU A 401 1.44 9.16 28.74
CA LEU A 401 1.97 7.81 28.95
C LEU A 401 2.88 7.69 30.15
N ALA A 402 3.50 8.79 30.63
CA ALA A 402 4.41 8.79 31.79
C ALA A 402 4.67 10.21 32.33
#